data_6a405ae6813729a46620323bd98cfa77
#
_entry.id   6a405ae6813729a46620323bd98cfa77
#
_cell.length_a   1.000
_cell.length_b   1.000
_cell.length_c   1.000
_cell.angle_alpha   90.00
_cell.angle_beta   90.00
_cell.angle_gamma   90.00
#
_symmetry.space_group_name_H-M   'P 1'
#
loop_
_entity.id
_entity.type
_entity.pdbx_description
1 polymer ?
#
loop_
_entity_poly.entity_id
_entity_poly.type
_entity_poly.pdbx_seq_one_letter_code
_entity_poly.pdbx_strand_id
1 'polypeptide(L)'
;MTKATTYRGLTLGLLAVLGLALMGCEGRKKGEPLITSIWTADPSAHVFNGKLYIYPSHDLQKDKLYKGDGDQYDMDDYHVLTLRSPKAYAVDAGEALNLKNVPWAAQQMWAPDAAYRDKTYYLYFPAKDRDGIFRIGVATSPSPTGPFKANPTPIEGSFSMDPAVFVDKDEKAYMVFGGLWGGQLERWQTGAYDPNGQAPTGSAPALGPRIAILDKTMTAFEGPAKEISIVDASGAPLRASDERRRFFEGAWLHSYQGRYYLSYSTGTSHLLVYATSDNPLGPYTFRGTILDPVAGWTTHHSIVKYHGKWYLFYHDASLSKKDNLRSVKMAELFYEKDGSIRKVEPNKK
;
A
#
# COMPACT_ATOMS: atom_id res chain seq x y z
N MET A 1 -84.46 44.36 7.06
CA MET A 1 -84.28 43.65 5.79
C MET A 1 -82.84 43.78 5.33
N THR A 2 -82.01 42.83 5.65
CA THR A 2 -80.56 42.85 5.33
C THR A 2 -80.26 41.61 4.57
N LYS A 3 -79.80 41.71 3.36
CA LYS A 3 -79.45 40.62 2.44
C LYS A 3 -78.06 40.08 2.82
N ALA A 4 -78.01 38.77 3.08
CA ALA A 4 -76.77 38.05 3.22
C ALA A 4 -76.17 37.68 1.87
N THR A 5 -74.90 38.04 1.62
CA THR A 5 -74.14 37.67 0.43
C THR A 5 -73.19 36.56 0.77
N THR A 6 -73.38 35.39 0.14
CA THR A 6 -72.59 34.20 0.31
C THR A 6 -71.36 34.24 -0.61
N TYR A 7 -70.14 34.27 -0.05
CA TYR A 7 -68.91 34.09 -0.83
C TYR A 7 -68.54 32.60 -0.88
N ARG A 8 -68.52 32.01 -2.07
CA ARG A 8 -67.91 30.68 -2.32
C ARG A 8 -66.40 30.85 -2.52
N GLY A 9 -65.64 30.36 -1.56
CA GLY A 9 -64.21 30.26 -1.71
C GLY A 9 -63.83 29.07 -2.57
N LEU A 10 -63.12 29.32 -3.65
CA LEU A 10 -62.43 28.32 -4.48
C LEU A 10 -61.06 28.02 -3.83
N THR A 11 -60.94 26.84 -3.25
CA THR A 11 -59.63 26.32 -2.77
C THR A 11 -58.91 25.67 -3.96
N LEU A 12 -57.94 26.37 -4.51
CA LEU A 12 -56.95 25.78 -5.45
C LEU A 12 -55.97 24.93 -4.64
N GLY A 13 -56.06 23.61 -4.74
CA GLY A 13 -55.08 22.68 -4.21
C GLY A 13 -53.82 22.72 -5.07
N LEU A 14 -52.73 23.26 -4.53
CA LEU A 14 -51.39 23.17 -5.10
C LEU A 14 -50.82 21.78 -4.81
N LEU A 15 -50.89 20.86 -5.77
CA LEU A 15 -50.15 19.59 -5.73
C LEU A 15 -48.68 19.90 -6.06
N ALA A 16 -47.86 20.05 -5.02
CA ALA A 16 -46.41 20.05 -5.16
C ALA A 16 -45.95 18.61 -5.44
N VAL A 17 -45.69 18.32 -6.70
CA VAL A 17 -44.98 17.08 -7.10
C VAL A 17 -43.52 17.24 -6.68
N LEU A 18 -43.15 16.66 -5.55
CA LEU A 18 -41.77 16.48 -5.16
C LEU A 18 -41.15 15.44 -6.12
N GLY A 19 -40.54 15.92 -7.22
CA GLY A 19 -39.66 15.14 -8.05
C GLY A 19 -38.41 14.80 -7.27
N LEU A 20 -38.39 13.64 -6.57
CA LEU A 20 -37.12 13.04 -6.13
C LEU A 20 -36.36 12.71 -7.42
N ALA A 21 -35.43 13.57 -7.79
CA ALA A 21 -34.36 13.23 -8.73
C ALA A 21 -33.56 12.11 -8.07
N LEU A 22 -33.85 10.87 -8.45
CA LEU A 22 -32.94 9.74 -8.27
C LEU A 22 -31.68 10.07 -9.10
N MET A 23 -30.76 10.85 -8.53
CA MET A 23 -29.39 10.85 -8.99
C MET A 23 -28.89 9.42 -8.77
N GLY A 24 -28.97 8.62 -9.82
CA GLY A 24 -28.30 7.34 -9.88
C GLY A 24 -26.82 7.62 -9.60
N CYS A 25 -26.34 7.22 -8.40
CA CYS A 25 -24.92 7.15 -8.15
C CYS A 25 -24.36 6.15 -9.17
N GLU A 26 -23.89 6.63 -10.32
CA GLU A 26 -23.05 5.81 -11.18
C GLU A 26 -21.86 5.35 -10.32
N GLY A 27 -21.76 4.03 -10.13
CA GLY A 27 -20.64 3.47 -9.41
C GLY A 27 -19.34 3.75 -10.14
N ARG A 28 -18.23 3.78 -9.44
CA ARG A 28 -16.88 3.94 -9.98
C ARG A 28 -16.63 2.93 -11.11
N LYS A 29 -16.13 3.41 -12.24
CA LYS A 29 -15.81 2.56 -13.40
C LYS A 29 -14.48 1.82 -13.15
N LYS A 30 -14.32 0.68 -13.82
CA LYS A 30 -13.09 -0.09 -13.78
C LYS A 30 -11.92 0.77 -14.28
N GLY A 31 -10.79 0.75 -13.55
CA GLY A 31 -9.60 1.53 -13.89
C GLY A 31 -9.61 3.00 -13.45
N GLU A 32 -10.72 3.50 -12.91
CA GLU A 32 -10.74 4.84 -12.32
C GLU A 32 -10.07 4.85 -10.93
N PRO A 33 -9.47 5.99 -10.53
CA PRO A 33 -8.97 6.18 -9.17
C PRO A 33 -10.04 5.92 -8.10
N LEU A 34 -9.63 5.45 -6.94
CA LEU A 34 -10.54 5.27 -5.80
C LEU A 34 -11.00 6.61 -5.22
N ILE A 35 -10.14 7.62 -5.29
CA ILE A 35 -10.38 8.98 -4.83
C ILE A 35 -9.65 9.96 -5.75
N THR A 36 -10.15 11.20 -5.87
CA THR A 36 -9.56 12.25 -6.72
C THR A 36 -9.40 13.60 -6.00
N SER A 37 -9.82 13.68 -4.73
CA SER A 37 -9.70 14.90 -3.91
C SER A 37 -8.30 15.07 -3.32
N ILE A 38 -7.53 14.00 -3.20
CA ILE A 38 -6.13 13.97 -2.77
C ILE A 38 -5.34 13.01 -3.65
N TRP A 39 -4.03 13.24 -3.78
CA TRP A 39 -3.13 12.34 -4.48
C TRP A 39 -2.68 11.21 -3.54
N THR A 40 -2.78 9.97 -3.99
CA THR A 40 -2.54 8.81 -3.13
C THR A 40 -1.76 7.73 -3.88
N ALA A 41 -0.84 7.07 -3.18
CA ALA A 41 0.01 6.04 -3.75
C ALA A 41 0.21 4.86 -2.80
N ASP A 42 0.96 3.86 -3.22
CA ASP A 42 1.50 2.78 -2.39
C ASP A 42 0.42 2.15 -1.47
N PRO A 43 -0.71 1.66 -2.03
CA PRO A 43 -1.87 1.32 -1.24
C PRO A 43 -1.65 0.05 -0.42
N SER A 44 -1.72 0.18 0.90
CA SER A 44 -1.84 -0.94 1.82
C SER A 44 -3.31 -1.12 2.21
N ALA A 45 -3.94 -2.19 1.75
CA ALA A 45 -5.36 -2.46 1.94
C ALA A 45 -5.58 -3.59 2.94
N HIS A 46 -6.44 -3.36 3.93
CA HIS A 46 -6.77 -4.33 4.98
C HIS A 46 -8.27 -4.39 5.25
N VAL A 47 -8.74 -5.57 5.64
CA VAL A 47 -10.12 -5.77 6.09
C VAL A 47 -10.13 -5.96 7.60
N PHE A 48 -10.60 -4.95 8.32
CA PHE A 48 -10.79 -5.00 9.76
C PHE A 48 -12.27 -4.99 10.11
N ASN A 49 -12.73 -5.97 10.88
CA ASN A 49 -14.14 -6.11 11.27
C ASN A 49 -15.11 -6.05 10.07
N GLY A 50 -14.76 -6.69 8.96
CA GLY A 50 -15.57 -6.75 7.74
C GLY A 50 -15.60 -5.46 6.91
N LYS A 51 -14.86 -4.42 7.29
CA LYS A 51 -14.73 -3.16 6.55
C LYS A 51 -13.35 -3.05 5.91
N LEU A 52 -13.31 -2.49 4.72
CA LEU A 52 -12.08 -2.28 3.96
C LEU A 52 -11.51 -0.89 4.23
N TYR A 53 -10.25 -0.87 4.65
CA TYR A 53 -9.43 0.32 4.88
C TYR A 53 -8.23 0.28 3.95
N ILE A 54 -7.81 1.43 3.47
CA ILE A 54 -6.62 1.58 2.64
C ILE A 54 -5.75 2.65 3.27
N TYR A 55 -4.49 2.33 3.50
CA TYR A 55 -3.46 3.20 4.07
C TYR A 55 -2.48 3.55 2.96
N PRO A 56 -2.71 4.61 2.21
CA PRO A 56 -1.82 5.04 1.14
C PRO A 56 -0.74 5.98 1.65
N SER A 57 0.31 6.15 0.86
CA SER A 57 1.09 7.38 0.86
C SER A 57 0.23 8.55 0.40
N HIS A 58 0.44 9.74 0.95
CA HIS A 58 -0.19 10.98 0.52
C HIS A 58 0.81 11.82 -0.27
N ASP A 59 0.69 11.79 -1.59
CA ASP A 59 1.54 12.56 -2.49
C ASP A 59 1.23 14.05 -2.38
N LEU A 60 2.24 14.86 -2.11
CA LEU A 60 2.11 16.29 -1.95
C LEU A 60 2.79 17.03 -3.12
N GLN A 61 2.08 18.00 -3.68
CA GLN A 61 2.70 18.92 -4.62
C GLN A 61 3.33 20.08 -3.84
N LYS A 62 4.66 20.07 -3.74
CA LYS A 62 5.43 21.15 -3.11
C LYS A 62 6.15 21.98 -4.17
N ASP A 63 6.19 23.29 -3.95
CA ASP A 63 6.91 24.22 -4.81
C ASP A 63 8.38 24.30 -4.40
N LYS A 64 9.15 23.28 -4.76
CA LYS A 64 10.58 23.22 -4.54
C LYS A 64 11.31 22.48 -5.68
N LEU A 65 12.61 22.75 -5.83
CA LEU A 65 13.46 22.00 -6.74
C LEU A 65 13.83 20.65 -6.11
N TYR A 66 13.61 19.60 -6.87
CA TYR A 66 13.99 18.23 -6.51
C TYR A 66 15.36 17.90 -7.12
N LYS A 67 16.17 17.13 -6.38
CA LYS A 67 17.56 16.82 -6.75
C LYS A 67 17.74 15.41 -7.31
N GLY A 68 16.71 14.56 -7.24
CA GLY A 68 16.75 13.14 -7.53
C GLY A 68 16.78 12.29 -6.26
N ASP A 69 17.09 10.99 -6.36
CA ASP A 69 17.06 10.02 -5.25
C ASP A 69 15.72 9.92 -4.52
N GLY A 70 14.62 10.14 -5.22
CA GLY A 70 13.29 10.04 -4.67
C GLY A 70 12.84 11.25 -3.86
N ASP A 71 13.59 12.36 -3.80
CA ASP A 71 13.22 13.55 -3.05
C ASP A 71 11.99 14.27 -3.61
N GLN A 72 11.56 13.95 -4.85
CA GLN A 72 10.29 14.37 -5.43
C GLN A 72 9.08 13.72 -4.76
N TYR A 73 9.24 12.61 -4.07
CA TYR A 73 8.21 11.95 -3.26
C TYR A 73 8.27 12.51 -1.83
N ASP A 74 7.87 13.75 -1.67
CA ASP A 74 8.03 14.54 -0.44
C ASP A 74 6.74 14.56 0.36
N MET A 75 6.51 13.50 1.10
CA MET A 75 5.30 13.21 1.85
C MET A 75 5.50 13.51 3.34
N ASP A 76 4.50 14.13 3.98
CA ASP A 76 4.57 14.58 5.38
C ASP A 76 3.51 13.94 6.28
N ASP A 77 2.53 13.25 5.71
CA ASP A 77 1.41 12.70 6.48
C ASP A 77 0.82 11.45 5.82
N TYR A 78 -0.07 10.79 6.55
CA TYR A 78 -0.90 9.70 6.07
C TYR A 78 -2.37 10.02 6.28
N HIS A 79 -3.17 9.67 5.29
CA HIS A 79 -4.61 9.60 5.35
C HIS A 79 -5.08 8.16 5.34
N VAL A 80 -6.29 7.89 5.82
CA VAL A 80 -6.90 6.57 5.70
C VAL A 80 -8.15 6.67 4.82
N LEU A 81 -8.19 5.83 3.80
CA LEU A 81 -9.36 5.72 2.94
C LEU A 81 -10.26 4.57 3.38
N THR A 82 -11.56 4.79 3.33
CA THR A 82 -12.55 3.74 3.59
C THR A 82 -13.35 3.43 2.33
N LEU A 83 -13.66 2.16 2.09
CA LEU A 83 -14.39 1.73 0.90
C LEU A 83 -15.58 0.87 1.31
N ARG A 84 -16.80 1.32 0.97
CA ARG A 84 -18.04 0.60 1.29
C ARG A 84 -18.25 -0.64 0.42
N SER A 85 -17.83 -0.56 -0.82
CA SER A 85 -17.94 -1.65 -1.78
C SER A 85 -16.93 -1.46 -2.91
N PRO A 86 -16.59 -2.54 -3.65
CA PRO A 86 -15.64 -2.45 -4.77
C PRO A 86 -16.03 -1.49 -5.89
N LYS A 87 -17.32 -1.14 -6.00
CA LYS A 87 -17.83 -0.20 -7.01
C LYS A 87 -17.99 1.24 -6.50
N ALA A 88 -17.75 1.49 -5.22
CA ALA A 88 -17.85 2.83 -4.66
C ALA A 88 -16.54 3.61 -4.88
N TYR A 89 -16.62 4.92 -4.82
CA TYR A 89 -15.45 5.76 -4.54
C TYR A 89 -15.09 5.63 -3.07
N ALA A 90 -13.81 5.74 -2.77
CA ALA A 90 -13.34 5.76 -1.39
C ALA A 90 -13.67 7.11 -0.74
N VAL A 91 -13.82 7.05 0.57
CA VAL A 91 -14.00 8.25 1.42
C VAL A 91 -12.71 8.44 2.21
N ASP A 92 -12.16 9.64 2.14
CA ASP A 92 -11.05 10.06 2.99
C ASP A 92 -11.56 10.25 4.43
N ALA A 93 -11.00 9.49 5.37
CA ALA A 93 -11.33 9.60 6.80
C ALA A 93 -10.51 10.69 7.52
N GLY A 94 -9.62 11.35 6.79
CA GLY A 94 -8.77 12.43 7.29
C GLY A 94 -7.34 12.01 7.63
N GLU A 95 -6.55 12.97 8.11
CA GLU A 95 -5.16 12.78 8.54
C GLU A 95 -5.08 11.79 9.70
N ALA A 96 -4.31 10.73 9.53
CA ALA A 96 -4.13 9.67 10.51
C ALA A 96 -2.84 9.83 11.32
N LEU A 97 -1.77 10.30 10.70
CA LEU A 97 -0.47 10.60 11.31
C LEU A 97 0.24 11.67 10.49
N ASN A 98 0.95 12.57 11.16
CA ASN A 98 1.72 13.63 10.51
C ASN A 98 3.16 13.62 11.01
N LEU A 99 4.12 13.94 10.12
CA LEU A 99 5.56 13.97 10.38
C LEU A 99 5.94 14.76 11.63
N LYS A 100 5.25 15.91 11.87
CA LYS A 100 5.46 16.76 13.07
C LYS A 100 5.21 16.02 14.39
N ASN A 101 4.46 14.90 14.35
CA ASN A 101 4.13 14.08 15.50
C ASN A 101 5.02 12.83 15.62
N VAL A 102 6.10 12.73 14.80
CA VAL A 102 7.07 11.63 14.81
C VAL A 102 8.43 12.16 15.27
N PRO A 103 8.81 11.99 16.56
CA PRO A 103 9.94 12.71 17.15
C PRO A 103 11.31 12.45 16.51
N TRP A 104 11.50 11.27 15.92
CA TRP A 104 12.75 10.84 15.32
C TRP A 104 12.86 11.12 13.81
N ALA A 105 11.71 11.26 13.13
CA ALA A 105 11.66 11.45 11.68
C ALA A 105 11.90 12.91 11.29
N ALA A 106 12.50 13.11 10.12
CA ALA A 106 12.80 14.43 9.58
C ALA A 106 12.09 14.70 8.24
N GLN A 107 11.87 13.67 7.41
CA GLN A 107 11.27 13.83 6.09
C GLN A 107 10.82 12.49 5.47
N GLN A 108 10.04 12.58 4.40
CA GLN A 108 9.69 11.46 3.50
C GLN A 108 9.01 10.29 4.22
N MET A 109 7.79 10.51 4.68
CA MET A 109 6.90 9.45 5.18
C MET A 109 6.33 8.68 3.98
N TRP A 110 7.08 7.64 3.53
CA TRP A 110 6.75 6.86 2.34
C TRP A 110 5.75 5.73 2.64
N ALA A 111 5.71 4.71 1.78
CA ALA A 111 4.71 3.65 1.78
C ALA A 111 4.42 3.03 3.17
N PRO A 112 3.22 3.24 3.76
CA PRO A 112 2.87 2.69 5.06
C PRO A 112 2.22 1.32 4.94
N ASP A 113 2.11 0.62 6.07
CA ASP A 113 1.25 -0.54 6.23
C ASP A 113 0.52 -0.53 7.57
N ALA A 114 -0.52 -1.35 7.72
CA ALA A 114 -1.28 -1.44 8.95
C ALA A 114 -1.51 -2.89 9.39
N ALA A 115 -1.65 -3.08 10.70
CA ALA A 115 -2.06 -4.34 11.29
C ALA A 115 -3.04 -4.12 12.45
N TYR A 116 -3.66 -5.21 12.89
CA TYR A 116 -4.55 -5.20 14.05
C TYR A 116 -4.26 -6.39 14.93
N ARG A 117 -4.10 -6.13 16.24
CA ARG A 117 -3.98 -7.15 17.29
C ARG A 117 -4.48 -6.60 18.61
N ASP A 118 -5.20 -7.40 19.37
CA ASP A 118 -5.61 -7.11 20.75
C ASP A 118 -6.27 -5.73 20.93
N LYS A 119 -7.25 -5.42 20.06
CA LYS A 119 -8.00 -4.14 20.04
C LYS A 119 -7.14 -2.91 19.73
N THR A 120 -5.91 -3.10 19.22
CA THR A 120 -5.00 -2.04 18.83
C THR A 120 -4.74 -2.12 17.34
N TYR A 121 -4.82 -0.99 16.66
CA TYR A 121 -4.37 -0.81 15.29
C TYR A 121 -2.96 -0.27 15.29
N TYR A 122 -2.14 -0.80 14.42
CA TYR A 122 -0.73 -0.44 14.24
C TYR A 122 -0.58 0.14 12.84
N LEU A 123 0.12 1.26 12.74
CA LEU A 123 0.55 1.86 11.47
C LEU A 123 2.07 1.79 11.45
N TYR A 124 2.61 1.04 10.48
CA TYR A 124 4.05 0.96 10.22
C TYR A 124 4.37 1.89 9.07
N PHE A 125 5.46 2.63 9.20
CA PHE A 125 5.81 3.62 8.20
C PHE A 125 7.31 3.84 8.13
N PRO A 126 7.88 3.99 6.92
CA PRO A 126 9.24 4.43 6.76
C PRO A 126 9.29 5.95 6.80
N ALA A 127 10.35 6.48 7.37
CA ALA A 127 10.70 7.88 7.27
C ALA A 127 12.22 8.02 7.37
N LYS A 128 12.79 9.06 6.78
CA LYS A 128 14.20 9.40 6.98
C LYS A 128 14.37 10.08 8.32
N ASP A 129 15.37 9.62 9.06
CA ASP A 129 15.85 10.28 10.26
C ASP A 129 16.63 11.57 9.92
N ARG A 130 17.23 12.23 10.93
CA ARG A 130 17.98 13.48 10.74
C ARG A 130 19.27 13.31 9.96
N ASP A 131 19.77 12.07 9.88
CA ASP A 131 20.96 11.72 9.10
C ASP A 131 20.62 11.34 7.66
N GLY A 132 19.33 11.42 7.29
CA GLY A 132 18.83 11.06 5.95
C GLY A 132 18.76 9.56 5.70
N ILE A 133 18.73 8.75 6.77
CA ILE A 133 18.68 7.29 6.70
C ILE A 133 17.25 6.84 6.96
N PHE A 134 16.70 6.00 6.09
CA PHE A 134 15.39 5.42 6.29
C PHE A 134 15.36 4.45 7.47
N ARG A 135 14.37 4.64 8.35
CA ARG A 135 13.99 3.77 9.45
C ARG A 135 12.52 3.45 9.34
N ILE A 136 12.10 2.36 9.97
CA ILE A 136 10.68 2.01 10.05
C ILE A 136 10.18 2.34 11.45
N GLY A 137 9.15 3.18 11.52
CA GLY A 137 8.44 3.49 12.73
C GLY A 137 7.17 2.67 12.91
N VAL A 138 6.64 2.70 14.11
CA VAL A 138 5.32 2.18 14.42
C VAL A 138 4.54 3.21 15.23
N ALA A 139 3.27 3.36 14.89
CA ALA A 139 2.31 4.18 15.62
C ALA A 139 1.06 3.35 15.96
N THR A 140 0.39 3.67 17.04
CA THR A 140 -0.77 2.91 17.54
C THR A 140 -2.02 3.76 17.69
N SER A 141 -3.20 3.14 17.51
CA SER A 141 -4.49 3.76 17.70
C SER A 141 -5.54 2.73 18.13
N PRO A 142 -6.57 3.11 18.93
CA PRO A 142 -7.74 2.27 19.14
C PRO A 142 -8.72 2.28 17.95
N SER A 143 -8.49 3.14 16.95
CA SER A 143 -9.32 3.27 15.74
C SER A 143 -8.51 2.96 14.49
N PRO A 144 -9.09 2.26 13.49
CA PRO A 144 -8.41 1.99 12.22
C PRO A 144 -8.13 3.25 11.40
N THR A 145 -8.81 4.34 11.67
CA THR A 145 -8.64 5.62 10.98
C THR A 145 -7.77 6.61 11.75
N GLY A 146 -7.18 6.18 12.86
CA GLY A 146 -6.40 7.06 13.71
C GLY A 146 -7.27 7.96 14.65
N PRO A 147 -6.71 9.06 15.17
CA PRO A 147 -5.31 9.44 14.99
C PRO A 147 -4.35 8.41 15.60
N PHE A 148 -3.22 8.19 14.94
CA PHE A 148 -2.17 7.30 15.43
C PHE A 148 -1.14 8.07 16.25
N LYS A 149 -0.67 7.45 17.33
CA LYS A 149 0.41 7.98 18.18
C LYS A 149 1.70 7.22 17.86
N ALA A 150 2.68 7.91 17.29
CA ALA A 150 3.98 7.33 16.97
C ALA A 150 4.78 6.99 18.23
N ASN A 151 5.54 5.89 18.16
CA ASN A 151 6.56 5.61 19.15
C ASN A 151 7.68 6.65 19.08
N PRO A 152 8.34 6.95 20.22
CA PRO A 152 9.38 7.98 20.27
C PRO A 152 10.66 7.65 19.48
N THR A 153 10.85 6.38 19.15
CA THR A 153 11.99 5.86 18.38
C THR A 153 11.49 4.96 17.26
N PRO A 154 12.25 4.77 16.17
CA PRO A 154 11.95 3.73 15.19
C PRO A 154 12.06 2.34 15.81
N ILE A 155 11.55 1.33 15.14
CA ILE A 155 11.75 -0.08 15.51
C ILE A 155 13.26 -0.36 15.45
N GLU A 156 13.82 -0.86 16.56
CA GLU A 156 15.24 -1.17 16.64
C GLU A 156 15.63 -2.22 15.60
N GLY A 157 16.76 -2.01 14.91
CA GLY A 157 17.22 -2.88 13.84
C GLY A 157 16.45 -2.76 12.52
N SER A 158 15.49 -1.81 12.42
CA SER A 158 14.80 -1.51 11.17
C SER A 158 15.64 -0.59 10.29
N PHE A 159 15.46 -0.73 8.98
CA PHE A 159 16.12 0.11 7.96
C PHE A 159 15.34 0.02 6.64
N SER A 160 15.72 0.87 5.66
CA SER A 160 15.06 0.91 4.35
C SER A 160 13.57 1.30 4.45
N MET A 161 12.72 0.84 3.53
CA MET A 161 11.36 1.32 3.33
C MET A 161 10.37 0.18 3.06
N ASP A 162 9.13 0.55 2.76
CA ASP A 162 8.04 -0.31 2.32
C ASP A 162 7.74 -1.48 3.26
N PRO A 163 7.50 -1.22 4.57
CA PRO A 163 7.07 -2.27 5.47
C PRO A 163 5.70 -2.81 5.03
N ALA A 164 5.54 -4.14 5.07
CA ALA A 164 4.25 -4.81 4.94
C ALA A 164 4.17 -5.94 5.96
N VAL A 165 3.11 -5.95 6.76
CA VAL A 165 2.92 -6.88 7.87
C VAL A 165 1.88 -7.94 7.52
N PHE A 166 2.29 -9.18 7.58
CA PHE A 166 1.43 -10.34 7.43
C PHE A 166 1.28 -11.06 8.77
N VAL A 167 0.06 -11.20 9.25
CA VAL A 167 -0.26 -12.01 10.43
C VAL A 167 -0.74 -13.37 9.96
N ASP A 168 0.00 -14.41 10.31
CA ASP A 168 -0.32 -15.78 9.93
C ASP A 168 -1.38 -16.41 10.84
N LYS A 169 -1.84 -17.60 10.50
CA LYS A 169 -2.86 -18.37 11.24
C LYS A 169 -2.43 -18.78 12.64
N ASP A 170 -1.12 -18.92 12.86
CA ASP A 170 -0.52 -19.20 14.17
C ASP A 170 -0.27 -17.92 14.99
N GLU A 171 -0.84 -16.80 14.55
CA GLU A 171 -0.70 -15.47 15.15
C GLU A 171 0.71 -14.86 15.10
N LYS A 172 1.67 -15.50 14.45
CA LYS A 172 2.96 -14.86 14.17
C LYS A 172 2.77 -13.74 13.17
N ALA A 173 3.41 -12.62 13.46
CA ALA A 173 3.43 -11.47 12.57
C ALA A 173 4.80 -11.34 11.92
N TYR A 174 4.80 -11.27 10.61
CA TYR A 174 5.99 -11.13 9.78
C TYR A 174 5.95 -9.75 9.12
N MET A 175 7.01 -8.98 9.25
CA MET A 175 7.20 -7.75 8.48
C MET A 175 8.17 -8.03 7.33
N VAL A 176 7.72 -7.87 6.10
CA VAL A 176 8.59 -7.81 4.93
C VAL A 176 8.84 -6.35 4.57
N PHE A 177 10.06 -6.01 4.14
CA PHE A 177 10.40 -4.62 3.85
C PHE A 177 11.64 -4.51 2.98
N GLY A 178 11.89 -3.31 2.48
CA GLY A 178 13.08 -2.97 1.72
C GLY A 178 12.78 -2.42 0.34
N GLY A 179 13.68 -1.57 -0.15
CA GLY A 179 13.68 -1.06 -1.51
C GLY A 179 15.07 -0.53 -1.88
N LEU A 180 15.44 -0.74 -3.12
CA LEU A 180 16.73 -0.32 -3.67
C LEU A 180 16.76 1.18 -3.97
N TRP A 181 17.93 1.74 -4.22
CA TRP A 181 18.20 3.13 -4.58
C TRP A 181 17.66 4.13 -3.55
N GLY A 182 16.60 4.86 -3.86
CA GLY A 182 15.96 5.79 -2.91
C GLY A 182 15.61 5.16 -1.58
N GLY A 183 15.31 3.85 -1.55
CA GLY A 183 15.04 3.06 -0.36
C GLY A 183 16.26 2.57 0.41
N GLN A 184 17.47 2.74 -0.14
CA GLN A 184 18.75 2.52 0.55
C GLN A 184 19.04 1.06 0.94
N LEU A 185 18.30 0.06 0.44
CA LEU A 185 18.49 -1.34 0.85
C LEU A 185 19.90 -1.86 0.58
N GLU A 186 20.50 -1.47 -0.56
CA GLU A 186 21.87 -1.83 -0.95
C GLU A 186 22.93 -1.31 0.02
N ARG A 187 22.62 -0.30 0.81
CA ARG A 187 23.50 0.28 1.83
C ARG A 187 23.53 -0.53 3.13
N TRP A 188 22.72 -1.59 3.22
CA TRP A 188 22.55 -2.43 4.42
C TRP A 188 22.98 -3.89 4.23
N GLN A 189 23.76 -4.19 3.19
CA GLN A 189 24.13 -5.57 2.84
C GLN A 189 24.94 -6.29 3.93
N THR A 190 25.72 -5.55 4.70
CA THR A 190 26.57 -6.09 5.80
C THR A 190 25.88 -6.07 7.16
N GLY A 191 24.60 -5.60 7.24
CA GLY A 191 23.90 -5.38 8.50
C GLY A 191 24.21 -4.03 9.17
N ALA A 192 25.16 -3.26 8.61
CA ALA A 192 25.47 -1.89 9.01
C ALA A 192 25.28 -0.95 7.82
N TYR A 193 24.93 0.31 8.10
CA TYR A 193 24.76 1.32 7.05
C TYR A 193 26.10 1.72 6.44
N ASP A 194 26.20 1.53 5.12
CA ASP A 194 27.31 2.02 4.31
C ASP A 194 26.77 3.04 3.29
N PRO A 195 27.10 4.35 3.41
CA PRO A 195 26.62 5.37 2.48
C PRO A 195 27.08 5.13 1.03
N ASN A 196 28.15 4.35 0.83
CA ASN A 196 28.72 3.99 -0.47
C ASN A 196 28.26 2.62 -0.98
N GLY A 197 27.41 1.92 -0.22
CA GLY A 197 26.90 0.60 -0.57
C GLY A 197 26.19 0.64 -1.93
N GLN A 198 26.53 -0.32 -2.80
CA GLN A 198 26.02 -0.41 -4.17
C GLN A 198 25.22 -1.70 -4.36
N ALA A 199 24.15 -1.62 -5.14
CA ALA A 199 23.41 -2.82 -5.52
C ALA A 199 24.29 -3.78 -6.34
N PRO A 200 24.14 -5.11 -6.16
CA PRO A 200 24.82 -6.08 -7.00
C PRO A 200 24.50 -5.86 -8.48
N THR A 201 25.45 -6.24 -9.35
CA THR A 201 25.32 -6.10 -10.81
C THR A 201 25.66 -7.39 -11.54
N GLY A 202 25.27 -7.50 -12.80
CA GLY A 202 25.62 -8.60 -13.68
C GLY A 202 25.11 -9.96 -13.20
N SER A 203 26.00 -10.96 -13.13
CA SER A 203 25.66 -12.33 -12.73
C SER A 203 25.61 -12.56 -11.22
N ALA A 204 25.94 -11.57 -10.41
CA ALA A 204 25.81 -11.67 -8.94
C ALA A 204 24.36 -11.95 -8.54
N PRO A 205 24.12 -12.65 -7.41
CA PRO A 205 22.77 -12.79 -6.85
C PRO A 205 22.11 -11.42 -6.64
N ALA A 206 20.84 -11.31 -7.03
CA ALA A 206 20.05 -10.12 -6.75
C ALA A 206 19.76 -10.01 -5.24
N LEU A 207 19.69 -8.79 -4.71
CA LEU A 207 19.20 -8.56 -3.36
C LEU A 207 17.70 -8.87 -3.28
N GLY A 208 17.30 -9.57 -2.23
CA GLY A 208 15.90 -9.81 -1.88
C GLY A 208 15.40 -8.81 -0.83
N PRO A 209 14.07 -8.74 -0.61
CA PRO A 209 13.51 -7.99 0.51
C PRO A 209 13.97 -8.58 1.84
N ARG A 210 13.78 -7.84 2.91
CA ARG A 210 14.05 -8.31 4.28
C ARG A 210 12.76 -8.81 4.91
N ILE A 211 12.88 -9.75 5.84
CA ILE A 211 11.80 -10.24 6.68
C ILE A 211 12.25 -10.29 8.14
N ALA A 212 11.39 -9.81 9.02
CA ALA A 212 11.57 -9.92 10.46
C ALA A 212 10.29 -10.44 11.10
N ILE A 213 10.40 -11.14 12.23
CA ILE A 213 9.26 -11.53 13.05
C ILE A 213 9.02 -10.41 14.06
N LEU A 214 7.79 -9.89 14.11
CA LEU A 214 7.38 -8.95 15.13
C LEU A 214 7.11 -9.69 16.45
N ASP A 215 7.48 -9.10 17.54
CA ASP A 215 7.17 -9.59 18.87
C ASP A 215 5.66 -9.54 19.19
N LYS A 216 5.26 -10.03 20.34
CA LYS A 216 3.86 -10.03 20.77
C LYS A 216 3.27 -8.62 20.91
N THR A 217 4.11 -7.62 21.16
CA THR A 217 3.68 -6.22 21.27
C THR A 217 3.48 -5.55 19.92
N MET A 218 3.90 -6.20 18.82
CA MET A 218 3.87 -5.66 17.48
C MET A 218 4.70 -4.39 17.28
N THR A 219 5.62 -4.08 18.20
CA THR A 219 6.40 -2.83 18.17
C THR A 219 7.91 -3.03 18.12
N ALA A 220 8.37 -4.27 18.16
CA ALA A 220 9.78 -4.65 18.07
C ALA A 220 9.96 -5.92 17.25
N PHE A 221 11.18 -6.17 16.78
CA PHE A 221 11.55 -7.44 16.17
C PHE A 221 11.98 -8.45 17.22
N GLU A 222 11.61 -9.73 17.07
CA GLU A 222 12.11 -10.83 17.93
C GLU A 222 13.60 -11.13 17.71
N GLY A 223 14.15 -10.68 16.58
CA GLY A 223 15.55 -10.87 16.21
C GLY A 223 15.90 -10.11 14.95
N PRO A 224 17.12 -10.23 14.43
CA PRO A 224 17.56 -9.48 13.27
C PRO A 224 16.76 -9.86 12.02
N ALA A 225 16.47 -8.87 11.18
CA ALA A 225 15.86 -9.09 9.87
C ALA A 225 16.77 -9.95 8.99
N LYS A 226 16.16 -10.86 8.22
CA LYS A 226 16.84 -11.77 7.29
C LYS A 226 16.49 -11.41 5.86
N GLU A 227 17.38 -11.70 4.94
CA GLU A 227 17.09 -11.60 3.51
C GLU A 227 16.21 -12.76 3.06
N ILE A 228 15.18 -12.45 2.28
CA ILE A 228 14.38 -13.46 1.57
C ILE A 228 15.09 -13.79 0.26
N SER A 229 15.47 -15.05 0.08
CA SER A 229 15.98 -15.53 -1.20
C SER A 229 14.83 -15.75 -2.19
N ILE A 230 14.94 -15.16 -3.37
CA ILE A 230 14.04 -15.41 -4.50
C ILE A 230 14.81 -16.20 -5.54
N VAL A 231 14.28 -17.37 -5.90
CA VAL A 231 14.94 -18.33 -6.79
C VAL A 231 14.12 -18.57 -8.05
N ASP A 232 14.76 -19.04 -9.10
CA ASP A 232 14.09 -19.50 -10.31
C ASP A 232 13.53 -20.93 -10.14
N ALA A 233 12.95 -21.49 -11.20
CA ALA A 233 12.37 -22.83 -11.20
C ALA A 233 13.38 -23.96 -10.96
N SER A 234 14.67 -23.70 -11.15
CA SER A 234 15.76 -24.66 -10.86
C SER A 234 16.24 -24.58 -9.41
N GLY A 235 15.78 -23.61 -8.64
CA GLY A 235 16.24 -23.31 -7.28
C GLY A 235 17.47 -22.39 -7.22
N ALA A 236 17.93 -21.87 -8.36
CA ALA A 236 19.05 -20.92 -8.39
C ALA A 236 18.58 -19.50 -8.03
N PRO A 237 19.35 -18.73 -7.22
CA PRO A 237 19.04 -17.33 -6.93
C PRO A 237 18.91 -16.50 -8.21
N LEU A 238 17.94 -15.59 -8.24
CA LEU A 238 17.82 -14.64 -9.34
C LEU A 238 19.07 -13.76 -9.41
N ARG A 239 19.45 -13.36 -10.62
CA ARG A 239 20.64 -12.53 -10.86
C ARG A 239 20.29 -11.04 -10.83
N ALA A 240 21.26 -10.22 -10.47
CA ALA A 240 21.12 -8.77 -10.46
C ALA A 240 20.78 -8.18 -11.84
N SER A 241 21.24 -8.82 -12.93
CA SER A 241 20.90 -8.44 -14.31
C SER A 241 19.48 -8.85 -14.75
N ASP A 242 18.74 -9.59 -13.93
CA ASP A 242 17.39 -10.04 -14.28
C ASP A 242 16.33 -8.99 -13.96
N GLU A 243 16.32 -7.91 -14.73
CA GLU A 243 15.46 -6.73 -14.54
C GLU A 243 13.96 -7.06 -14.52
N ARG A 244 13.55 -8.20 -15.04
CA ARG A 244 12.14 -8.57 -15.15
C ARG A 244 11.64 -9.44 -14.00
N ARG A 245 12.55 -9.98 -13.17
CA ARG A 245 12.19 -10.90 -12.09
C ARG A 245 12.78 -10.52 -10.73
N ARG A 246 13.92 -9.82 -10.72
CA ARG A 246 14.58 -9.45 -9.47
C ARG A 246 13.75 -8.45 -8.66
N PHE A 247 13.85 -8.55 -7.34
CA PHE A 247 13.26 -7.61 -6.41
C PHE A 247 13.82 -6.19 -6.60
N PHE A 248 12.93 -5.20 -6.44
CA PHE A 248 13.31 -3.81 -6.36
C PHE A 248 12.71 -3.13 -5.14
N GLU A 249 11.37 -3.17 -4.97
CA GLU A 249 10.65 -2.53 -3.86
C GLU A 249 9.24 -3.11 -3.70
N GLY A 250 8.46 -2.59 -2.73
CA GLY A 250 7.03 -2.83 -2.62
C GLY A 250 6.67 -4.28 -2.32
N ALA A 251 7.43 -4.94 -1.42
CA ALA A 251 7.15 -6.33 -1.04
C ALA A 251 5.82 -6.44 -0.29
N TRP A 252 4.99 -7.41 -0.69
CA TRP A 252 3.74 -7.77 -0.02
C TRP A 252 3.66 -9.26 0.20
N LEU A 253 3.29 -9.67 1.43
CA LEU A 253 3.15 -11.07 1.79
C LEU A 253 1.68 -11.41 2.09
N HIS A 254 1.17 -12.49 1.49
CA HIS A 254 -0.15 -13.02 1.81
C HIS A 254 -0.18 -14.54 1.64
N SER A 255 -1.25 -15.19 2.08
CA SER A 255 -1.43 -16.64 1.91
C SER A 255 -2.69 -16.98 1.11
N TYR A 256 -2.57 -18.00 0.25
CA TYR A 256 -3.69 -18.56 -0.48
C TYR A 256 -3.56 -20.08 -0.53
N GLN A 257 -4.61 -20.81 -0.13
CA GLN A 257 -4.65 -22.29 -0.10
C GLN A 257 -3.44 -22.95 0.60
N GLY A 258 -2.97 -22.35 1.70
CA GLY A 258 -1.86 -22.89 2.50
C GLY A 258 -0.47 -22.60 1.97
N ARG A 259 -0.33 -21.84 0.87
CA ARG A 259 0.93 -21.39 0.29
C ARG A 259 1.12 -19.89 0.52
N TYR A 260 2.35 -19.48 0.73
CA TYR A 260 2.73 -18.07 0.86
C TYR A 260 3.08 -17.47 -0.50
N TYR A 261 2.63 -16.25 -0.72
CA TYR A 261 2.85 -15.48 -1.94
C TYR A 261 3.56 -14.19 -1.55
N LEU A 262 4.76 -14.04 -2.05
CA LEU A 262 5.54 -12.81 -1.99
C LEU A 262 5.39 -12.11 -3.34
N SER A 263 4.71 -10.98 -3.37
CA SER A 263 4.61 -10.13 -4.56
C SER A 263 5.42 -8.87 -4.36
N TYR A 264 5.97 -8.31 -5.45
CA TYR A 264 6.88 -7.18 -5.39
C TYR A 264 7.02 -6.50 -6.75
N SER A 265 7.56 -5.29 -6.73
CA SER A 265 7.90 -4.54 -7.94
C SER A 265 9.31 -4.90 -8.40
N THR A 266 9.47 -5.03 -9.71
CA THR A 266 10.78 -5.21 -10.34
C THR A 266 11.41 -3.85 -10.66
N GLY A 267 12.71 -3.82 -10.90
CA GLY A 267 13.48 -2.60 -11.14
C GLY A 267 13.01 -1.77 -12.33
N THR A 268 13.92 -1.50 -13.26
CA THR A 268 13.64 -0.63 -14.42
C THR A 268 12.59 -1.19 -15.39
N SER A 269 12.16 -2.44 -15.22
CA SER A 269 11.06 -3.03 -15.99
C SER A 269 9.67 -2.72 -15.44
N HIS A 270 9.56 -2.17 -14.21
CA HIS A 270 8.34 -1.73 -13.56
C HIS A 270 7.18 -2.74 -13.59
N LEU A 271 7.49 -4.04 -13.57
CA LEU A 271 6.50 -5.10 -13.47
C LEU A 271 6.10 -5.33 -12.02
N LEU A 272 4.86 -5.68 -11.79
CA LEU A 272 4.44 -6.30 -10.54
C LEU A 272 4.43 -7.81 -10.74
N VAL A 273 5.24 -8.51 -9.95
CA VAL A 273 5.47 -9.95 -10.08
C VAL A 273 5.26 -10.68 -8.75
N TYR A 274 5.27 -12.01 -8.78
CA TYR A 274 5.16 -12.80 -7.55
C TYR A 274 6.01 -14.06 -7.57
N ALA A 275 6.34 -14.51 -6.39
CA ALA A 275 6.99 -15.77 -6.08
C ALA A 275 6.21 -16.50 -4.98
N THR A 276 6.36 -17.81 -4.85
CA THR A 276 5.65 -18.62 -3.85
C THR A 276 6.58 -19.49 -3.04
N SER A 277 6.18 -19.77 -1.78
CA SER A 277 6.88 -20.67 -0.87
C SER A 277 5.89 -21.44 0.00
N ASP A 278 6.30 -22.57 0.55
CA ASP A 278 5.57 -23.30 1.59
C ASP A 278 6.00 -22.84 3.00
N ASN A 279 6.97 -21.91 3.10
CA ASN A 279 7.47 -21.33 4.34
C ASN A 279 7.46 -19.80 4.23
N PRO A 280 6.91 -19.04 5.21
CA PRO A 280 6.88 -17.58 5.17
C PRO A 280 8.26 -16.93 5.12
N LEU A 281 9.30 -17.61 5.61
CA LEU A 281 10.68 -17.14 5.56
C LEU A 281 11.40 -17.49 4.24
N GLY A 282 10.74 -18.17 3.31
CA GLY A 282 11.31 -18.58 2.03
C GLY A 282 12.15 -19.88 2.09
N PRO A 283 12.93 -20.20 1.03
CA PRO A 283 13.06 -19.42 -0.22
C PRO A 283 11.76 -19.36 -1.03
N TYR A 284 11.62 -18.30 -1.82
CA TYR A 284 10.47 -18.12 -2.71
C TYR A 284 10.83 -18.39 -4.16
N THR A 285 10.09 -19.27 -4.81
CA THR A 285 10.27 -19.58 -6.24
C THR A 285 9.44 -18.60 -7.08
N PHE A 286 10.09 -17.89 -8.00
CA PHE A 286 9.44 -16.98 -8.94
C PHE A 286 8.38 -17.71 -9.77
N ARG A 287 7.22 -17.06 -9.97
CA ARG A 287 6.07 -17.67 -10.68
C ARG A 287 5.63 -16.88 -11.91
N GLY A 288 5.57 -15.56 -11.83
CA GLY A 288 5.07 -14.79 -12.96
C GLY A 288 4.73 -13.34 -12.67
N THR A 289 4.09 -12.72 -13.65
CA THR A 289 3.68 -11.31 -13.61
C THR A 289 2.22 -11.19 -13.20
N ILE A 290 1.96 -10.28 -12.25
CA ILE A 290 0.61 -9.91 -11.80
C ILE A 290 0.07 -8.77 -12.66
N LEU A 291 0.90 -7.73 -12.89
CA LEU A 291 0.51 -6.51 -13.59
C LEU A 291 1.67 -6.03 -14.46
N ASP A 292 1.35 -5.64 -15.71
CA ASP A 292 2.29 -4.94 -16.58
C ASP A 292 2.56 -3.51 -16.07
N PRO A 293 3.61 -2.85 -16.55
CA PRO A 293 3.90 -1.47 -16.18
C PRO A 293 2.70 -0.56 -16.38
N VAL A 294 2.43 0.27 -15.39
CA VAL A 294 1.41 1.31 -15.43
C VAL A 294 2.04 2.68 -15.66
N ALA A 295 1.23 3.72 -15.83
CA ALA A 295 1.77 5.07 -15.98
C ALA A 295 2.47 5.53 -14.69
N GLY A 296 3.67 6.06 -14.80
CA GLY A 296 4.51 6.51 -13.70
C GLY A 296 5.73 5.61 -13.47
N TRP A 297 6.68 6.10 -12.65
CA TRP A 297 7.93 5.40 -12.38
C TRP A 297 7.74 4.26 -11.38
N THR A 298 7.06 4.50 -10.25
CA THR A 298 6.91 3.51 -9.20
C THR A 298 5.74 2.56 -9.47
N THR A 299 5.87 1.32 -9.00
CA THR A 299 4.80 0.32 -8.97
C THR A 299 4.75 -0.26 -7.56
N HIS A 300 3.66 -0.07 -6.84
CA HIS A 300 3.49 -0.59 -5.48
C HIS A 300 2.05 -1.04 -5.30
N HIS A 301 1.80 -2.00 -4.39
CA HIS A 301 0.52 -2.68 -4.34
C HIS A 301 0.23 -3.33 -2.99
N SER A 302 -1.01 -3.79 -2.85
CA SER A 302 -1.41 -4.80 -1.87
C SER A 302 -2.43 -5.76 -2.47
N ILE A 303 -2.54 -6.95 -1.89
CA ILE A 303 -3.51 -7.99 -2.30
C ILE A 303 -4.31 -8.40 -1.09
N VAL A 304 -5.65 -8.26 -1.17
CA VAL A 304 -6.54 -8.56 -0.04
C VAL A 304 -7.81 -9.27 -0.51
N LYS A 305 -8.33 -10.15 0.35
CA LYS A 305 -9.63 -10.78 0.16
C LYS A 305 -10.73 -9.95 0.83
N TYR A 306 -11.74 -9.53 0.04
CA TYR A 306 -12.88 -8.76 0.52
C TYR A 306 -14.17 -9.28 -0.09
N HIS A 307 -15.20 -9.52 0.74
CA HIS A 307 -16.48 -10.11 0.31
C HIS A 307 -16.35 -11.36 -0.58
N GLY A 308 -15.43 -12.26 -0.19
CA GLY A 308 -15.22 -13.53 -0.89
C GLY A 308 -14.36 -13.47 -2.15
N LYS A 309 -14.01 -12.29 -2.63
CA LYS A 309 -13.20 -12.05 -3.82
C LYS A 309 -11.83 -11.49 -3.45
N TRP A 310 -10.84 -11.70 -4.32
CA TRP A 310 -9.51 -11.12 -4.17
C TRP A 310 -9.40 -9.85 -5.01
N TYR A 311 -8.66 -8.87 -4.49
CA TYR A 311 -8.43 -7.59 -5.14
C TYR A 311 -6.97 -7.21 -5.06
N LEU A 312 -6.46 -6.71 -6.17
CA LEU A 312 -5.21 -5.99 -6.28
C LEU A 312 -5.51 -4.50 -6.10
N PHE A 313 -4.84 -3.86 -5.14
CA PHE A 313 -4.75 -2.42 -5.03
C PHE A 313 -3.39 -2.00 -5.56
N TYR A 314 -3.35 -0.97 -6.38
CA TYR A 314 -2.14 -0.45 -7.01
C TYR A 314 -2.31 1.05 -7.25
N HIS A 315 -1.27 1.73 -7.67
CA HIS A 315 -1.38 3.13 -8.07
C HIS A 315 -0.88 3.33 -9.50
N ASP A 316 -1.25 4.46 -10.10
CA ASP A 316 -0.62 4.98 -11.30
C ASP A 316 -0.69 6.52 -11.36
N ALA A 317 0.06 7.11 -12.28
CA ALA A 317 0.10 8.55 -12.53
C ALA A 317 -0.76 8.97 -13.74
N SER A 318 -1.70 8.12 -14.19
CA SER A 318 -2.47 8.38 -15.42
C SER A 318 -3.36 9.62 -15.33
N LEU A 319 -3.83 9.99 -14.13
CA LEU A 319 -4.66 11.17 -13.90
C LEU A 319 -3.84 12.47 -13.94
N SER A 320 -2.76 12.55 -13.18
CA SER A 320 -1.92 13.75 -13.05
C SER A 320 -0.95 13.94 -14.20
N LYS A 321 -0.48 12.85 -14.82
CA LYS A 321 0.66 12.81 -15.75
C LYS A 321 2.00 13.22 -15.09
N LYS A 322 2.09 13.12 -13.76
CA LYS A 322 3.29 13.44 -12.96
C LYS A 322 3.61 12.27 -12.05
N ASP A 323 4.83 11.76 -12.09
CA ASP A 323 5.27 10.55 -11.36
C ASP A 323 5.11 10.66 -9.84
N ASN A 324 5.17 11.85 -9.30
CA ASN A 324 5.03 12.15 -7.87
C ASN A 324 3.64 12.61 -7.44
N LEU A 325 2.61 12.51 -8.31
CA LEU A 325 1.21 12.78 -7.98
C LEU A 325 0.35 11.60 -8.49
N ARG A 326 0.31 10.56 -7.72
CA ARG A 326 -0.27 9.27 -8.10
C ARG A 326 -1.72 9.13 -7.61
N SER A 327 -2.39 8.13 -8.08
CA SER A 327 -3.77 7.82 -7.70
C SER A 327 -3.96 6.33 -7.46
N VAL A 328 -4.45 5.95 -6.29
CA VAL A 328 -4.75 4.56 -5.93
C VAL A 328 -5.94 4.05 -6.73
N LYS A 329 -5.79 2.86 -7.26
CA LYS A 329 -6.77 2.10 -8.03
C LYS A 329 -6.94 0.70 -7.47
N MET A 330 -7.96 0.00 -7.93
CA MET A 330 -8.16 -1.42 -7.61
C MET A 330 -8.66 -2.20 -8.81
N ALA A 331 -8.32 -3.48 -8.86
CA ALA A 331 -8.83 -4.46 -9.82
C ALA A 331 -9.14 -5.78 -9.12
N GLU A 332 -10.10 -6.56 -9.63
CA GLU A 332 -10.34 -7.92 -9.16
C GLU A 332 -9.17 -8.82 -9.60
N LEU A 333 -8.69 -9.67 -8.68
CA LEU A 333 -7.59 -10.59 -8.88
C LEU A 333 -8.11 -12.03 -8.85
N PHE A 334 -7.62 -12.87 -9.74
CA PHE A 334 -8.05 -14.25 -9.86
C PHE A 334 -6.88 -15.22 -9.70
N TYR A 335 -7.12 -16.30 -8.98
CA TYR A 335 -6.24 -17.46 -8.92
C TYR A 335 -6.75 -18.53 -9.88
N GLU A 336 -5.85 -19.17 -10.59
CA GLU A 336 -6.13 -20.36 -11.37
C GLU A 336 -6.20 -21.60 -10.44
N LYS A 337 -6.60 -22.74 -10.99
CA LYS A 337 -6.77 -23.99 -10.22
C LYS A 337 -5.47 -24.49 -9.58
N ASP A 338 -4.33 -24.20 -10.20
CA ASP A 338 -2.99 -24.56 -9.72
C ASP A 338 -2.43 -23.56 -8.70
N GLY A 339 -3.19 -22.51 -8.36
CA GLY A 339 -2.79 -21.44 -7.48
C GLY A 339 -2.00 -20.32 -8.16
N SER A 340 -1.77 -20.39 -9.48
CA SER A 340 -1.16 -19.25 -10.18
C SER A 340 -2.08 -18.04 -10.20
N ILE A 341 -1.50 -16.84 -10.16
CA ILE A 341 -2.24 -15.58 -10.29
C ILE A 341 -2.42 -15.27 -11.76
N ARG A 342 -3.68 -15.10 -12.19
CA ARG A 342 -3.98 -14.60 -13.53
C ARG A 342 -3.53 -13.16 -13.65
N LYS A 343 -2.78 -12.84 -14.70
CA LYS A 343 -2.34 -11.46 -14.95
C LYS A 343 -3.53 -10.50 -15.00
N VAL A 344 -3.42 -9.43 -14.24
CA VAL A 344 -4.47 -8.41 -14.13
C VAL A 344 -4.36 -7.46 -15.31
N GLU A 345 -5.49 -7.23 -15.98
CA GLU A 345 -5.63 -6.28 -17.09
C GLU A 345 -6.64 -5.20 -16.69
N PRO A 346 -6.18 -4.11 -16.06
CA PRO A 346 -7.07 -3.14 -15.44
C PRO A 346 -8.04 -2.46 -16.40
N ASN A 347 -7.62 -2.29 -17.66
CA ASN A 347 -8.36 -1.54 -18.68
C ASN A 347 -9.08 -2.42 -19.70
N LYS A 348 -8.97 -3.74 -19.59
CA LYS A 348 -9.69 -4.65 -20.51
C LYS A 348 -11.16 -4.73 -20.10
N LYS A 349 -12.06 -4.48 -21.06
CA LYS A 349 -13.52 -4.56 -20.89
C LYS A 349 -13.98 -5.98 -20.62
#